data_f9e0e23350a5700e8d2346448fe3c7f6
#
_entry.id   f9e0e23350a5700e8d2346448fe3c7f6
#
_cell.length_a   1.000
_cell.length_b   1.000
_cell.length_c   1.000
_cell.angle_alpha   90.00
_cell.angle_beta   90.00
_cell.angle_gamma   90.00
#
_symmetry.space_group_name_H-M   'P 1'
#
loop_
_entity.id
_entity.type
_entity.pdbx_description
1 polymer ?
#
loop_
_entity_poly.entity_id
_entity_poly.type
_entity_poly.pdbx_seq_one_letter_code
_entity_poly.pdbx_strand_id
1 'polypeptide(L)'
;MLNRSLTLVATVIAAALAPAALYAQAAAPARAAALQPAPRPTADRLTLGGGFGGLSGAAHLDQAGTTDWRLGWIGSVDATAWLHQYVGIRASGSWAQDSIGGATLSGRGKFNKFTYDADVVLRYPTSAGSGTVIPYLVGGAGAISVHQLGADSTWTKFAGNFGAGLEYRFGRLGIRAEGRDYVYKFDRYGFDKTQHDIAWQGGVTVSF
;
A
#
# COMPACT_ATOMS: atom_id res chain seq x y z
N MET A 1 4.03 5.59 25.76
CA MET A 1 2.93 6.31 25.09
C MET A 1 2.73 5.63 23.75
N LEU A 2 1.62 4.89 23.56
CA LEU A 2 1.32 4.20 22.30
C LEU A 2 1.02 5.24 21.22
N ASN A 3 1.70 5.10 20.10
CA ASN A 3 1.76 6.06 19.02
C ASN A 3 0.36 6.25 18.38
N ARG A 4 -0.24 7.43 18.52
CA ARG A 4 -1.59 7.76 18.01
C ARG A 4 -1.75 7.47 16.50
N SER A 5 -0.65 7.49 15.74
CA SER A 5 -0.65 7.21 14.30
C SER A 5 -0.92 5.74 13.97
N LEU A 6 -0.38 4.80 14.77
CA LEU A 6 -0.65 3.36 14.58
C LEU A 6 -2.11 3.03 14.87
N THR A 7 -2.71 3.70 15.87
CA THR A 7 -4.11 3.50 16.23
C THR A 7 -5.04 3.96 15.10
N LEU A 8 -4.70 5.03 14.39
CA LEU A 8 -5.53 5.57 13.31
C LEU A 8 -5.53 4.65 12.08
N VAL A 9 -4.38 4.09 11.72
CA VAL A 9 -4.28 3.15 10.58
C VAL A 9 -4.99 1.84 10.88
N ALA A 10 -4.84 1.31 12.10
CA ALA A 10 -5.56 0.11 12.54
C ALA A 10 -7.09 0.34 12.56
N THR A 11 -7.54 1.53 12.94
CA THR A 11 -8.97 1.87 13.00
C THR A 11 -9.57 2.00 11.60
N VAL A 12 -8.85 2.55 10.63
CA VAL A 12 -9.34 2.67 9.25
C VAL A 12 -9.46 1.29 8.59
N ILE A 13 -8.51 0.39 8.80
CA ILE A 13 -8.57 -0.98 8.29
C ILE A 13 -9.71 -1.77 8.96
N ALA A 14 -9.89 -1.61 10.26
CA ALA A 14 -10.97 -2.26 11.00
C ALA A 14 -12.36 -1.74 10.59
N ALA A 15 -12.50 -0.44 10.30
CA ALA A 15 -13.75 0.15 9.83
C ALA A 15 -14.14 -0.30 8.42
N ALA A 16 -13.19 -0.62 7.55
CA ALA A 16 -13.46 -1.14 6.22
C ALA A 16 -13.92 -2.61 6.22
N LEU A 17 -13.56 -3.39 7.25
CA LEU A 17 -13.94 -4.80 7.39
C LEU A 17 -15.21 -5.01 8.22
N ALA A 18 -15.61 -4.05 9.06
CA ALA A 18 -16.74 -4.17 9.96
C ALA A 18 -18.12 -4.33 9.27
N PRO A 19 -18.44 -3.66 8.15
CA PRO A 19 -19.77 -3.81 7.54
C PRO A 19 -20.00 -5.18 6.91
N ALA A 20 -18.97 -5.91 6.52
CA ALA A 20 -19.13 -7.25 5.95
C ALA A 20 -19.58 -8.31 6.96
N ALA A 21 -19.22 -8.16 8.21
CA ALA A 21 -19.59 -9.09 9.29
C ALA A 21 -21.04 -8.87 9.82
N LEU A 22 -21.54 -7.63 9.75
CA LEU A 22 -22.89 -7.30 10.24
C LEU A 22 -24.01 -7.77 9.29
N TYR A 23 -23.73 -7.88 7.98
CA TYR A 23 -24.71 -8.40 7.01
C TYR A 23 -24.84 -9.92 7.03
N ALA A 24 -23.88 -10.64 7.60
CA ALA A 24 -23.93 -12.12 7.68
C ALA A 24 -24.89 -12.66 8.75
N GLN A 25 -25.38 -11.83 9.69
CA GLN A 25 -26.21 -12.27 10.80
C GLN A 25 -27.72 -12.01 10.63
N ALA A 26 -28.16 -11.35 9.57
CA ALA A 26 -29.56 -10.97 9.36
C ALA A 26 -30.31 -11.80 8.31
N ALA A 27 -29.70 -12.82 7.72
CA ALA A 27 -30.39 -13.69 6.75
C ALA A 27 -30.93 -14.96 7.45
N ALA A 28 -32.23 -14.96 7.76
CA ALA A 28 -33.00 -16.17 8.03
C ALA A 28 -32.86 -17.15 6.84
N PRO A 29 -33.05 -18.47 7.04
CA PRO A 29 -32.71 -19.47 6.04
C PRO A 29 -33.63 -19.40 4.83
N ALA A 30 -33.30 -18.57 3.88
CA ALA A 30 -33.82 -18.70 2.53
C ALA A 30 -33.05 -19.87 1.88
N ARG A 31 -33.86 -20.91 1.57
CA ARG A 31 -33.61 -22.06 0.71
C ARG A 31 -32.26 -21.96 0.00
N ALA A 32 -31.37 -22.94 0.23
CA ALA A 32 -30.11 -23.11 -0.49
C ALA A 32 -30.37 -23.09 -1.99
N ALA A 33 -30.40 -21.88 -2.57
CA ALA A 33 -30.13 -21.70 -3.98
C ALA A 33 -28.71 -22.21 -4.13
N ALA A 34 -28.56 -23.33 -4.85
CA ALA A 34 -27.27 -23.86 -5.21
C ALA A 34 -26.40 -22.69 -5.63
N LEU A 35 -25.32 -22.47 -4.89
CA LEU A 35 -24.30 -21.48 -5.24
C LEU A 35 -23.86 -21.83 -6.66
N GLN A 36 -24.50 -21.19 -7.66
CA GLN A 36 -23.97 -21.25 -9.01
C GLN A 36 -22.54 -20.74 -8.91
N PRO A 37 -21.53 -21.53 -9.33
CA PRO A 37 -20.18 -21.02 -9.40
C PRO A 37 -20.26 -19.72 -10.19
N ALA A 38 -19.83 -18.61 -9.58
CA ALA A 38 -19.73 -17.36 -10.28
C ALA A 38 -19.07 -17.62 -11.65
N PRO A 39 -19.57 -17.05 -12.75
CA PRO A 39 -18.95 -17.22 -14.05
C PRO A 39 -17.46 -17.06 -13.85
N ARG A 40 -16.68 -18.12 -14.20
CA ARG A 40 -15.22 -18.07 -14.04
C ARG A 40 -14.78 -16.80 -14.75
N PRO A 41 -14.26 -15.80 -14.03
CA PRO A 41 -13.69 -14.63 -14.68
C PRO A 41 -12.67 -15.23 -15.66
N THR A 42 -12.75 -14.87 -16.94
CA THR A 42 -11.69 -15.14 -17.89
C THR A 42 -10.43 -14.72 -17.18
N ALA A 43 -9.55 -15.69 -16.88
CA ALA A 43 -8.46 -15.51 -15.94
C ALA A 43 -7.60 -14.36 -16.46
N ASP A 44 -7.77 -13.16 -15.85
CA ASP A 44 -6.90 -12.04 -16.17
C ASP A 44 -5.48 -12.53 -16.05
N ARG A 45 -4.69 -12.39 -17.09
CA ARG A 45 -3.28 -12.77 -17.08
C ARG A 45 -2.40 -11.64 -16.62
N LEU A 46 -2.84 -10.41 -16.88
CA LEU A 46 -2.10 -9.19 -16.58
C LEU A 46 -3.04 -8.11 -16.06
N THR A 47 -2.63 -7.42 -15.02
CA THR A 47 -3.28 -6.20 -14.54
C THR A 47 -2.24 -5.09 -14.46
N LEU A 48 -2.52 -3.96 -15.12
CA LEU A 48 -1.74 -2.74 -14.99
C LEU A 48 -2.45 -1.81 -14.04
N GLY A 49 -1.73 -1.11 -13.21
CA GLY A 49 -2.27 -0.19 -12.24
C GLY A 49 -1.48 1.10 -12.10
N GLY A 50 -2.15 2.12 -11.60
CA GLY A 50 -1.55 3.36 -11.18
C GLY A 50 -2.29 3.93 -9.99
N GLY A 51 -1.57 4.58 -9.09
CA GLY A 51 -2.13 5.12 -7.85
C GLY A 51 -1.49 6.43 -7.44
N PHE A 52 -2.20 7.16 -6.60
CA PHE A 52 -1.73 8.40 -5.98
C PHE A 52 -2.26 8.49 -4.55
N GLY A 53 -1.48 9.11 -3.66
CA GLY A 53 -1.85 9.23 -2.26
C GLY A 53 -0.83 9.92 -1.39
N GLY A 54 -0.79 9.53 -0.12
CA GLY A 54 0.10 10.07 0.90
C GLY A 54 1.14 9.06 1.37
N LEU A 55 2.29 9.58 1.80
CA LEU A 55 3.37 8.84 2.45
C LEU A 55 3.69 9.51 3.78
N SER A 56 3.78 8.73 4.85
CA SER A 56 4.14 9.21 6.18
C SER A 56 5.14 8.26 6.83
N GLY A 57 6.26 8.79 7.29
CA GLY A 57 7.16 8.02 8.17
C GLY A 57 6.51 7.80 9.54
N ALA A 58 6.55 6.57 10.03
CA ALA A 58 5.94 6.19 11.29
C ALA A 58 6.91 6.19 12.47
N ALA A 59 8.23 6.27 12.23
CA ALA A 59 9.23 6.25 13.27
C ALA A 59 9.85 7.63 13.49
N HIS A 60 9.99 8.02 14.77
CA HIS A 60 10.76 9.21 15.14
C HIS A 60 12.24 9.01 14.82
N LEU A 61 12.88 10.01 14.20
CA LEU A 61 14.29 9.95 13.84
C LEU A 61 15.20 10.14 15.05
N ASP A 62 14.77 10.91 16.06
CA ASP A 62 15.51 11.15 17.29
C ASP A 62 14.82 10.55 18.53
N GLN A 63 15.60 10.42 19.62
CA GLN A 63 15.07 9.91 20.89
C GLN A 63 14.14 10.91 21.59
N ALA A 64 14.26 12.19 21.29
CA ALA A 64 13.45 13.26 21.85
C ALA A 64 12.11 13.46 21.14
N GLY A 65 11.91 12.80 19.96
CA GLY A 65 10.70 12.94 19.17
C GLY A 65 10.52 14.34 18.56
N THR A 66 11.61 15.08 18.38
CA THR A 66 11.60 16.44 17.86
C THR A 66 11.85 16.51 16.35
N THR A 67 12.35 15.42 15.75
CA THR A 67 12.68 15.33 14.32
C THR A 67 11.86 14.21 13.69
N ASP A 68 10.94 14.56 12.81
CA ASP A 68 10.00 13.63 12.18
C ASP A 68 9.89 13.85 10.68
N TRP A 69 9.51 12.77 9.98
CA TRP A 69 9.05 12.85 8.61
C TRP A 69 7.68 13.52 8.56
N ARG A 70 7.52 14.50 7.67
CA ARG A 70 6.22 15.12 7.40
C ARG A 70 5.48 14.32 6.35
N LEU A 71 4.15 14.43 6.37
CA LEU A 71 3.30 13.85 5.34
C LEU A 71 3.74 14.36 3.97
N GLY A 72 4.10 13.42 3.11
CA GLY A 72 4.44 13.62 1.70
C GLY A 72 3.36 13.06 0.78
N TRP A 73 3.56 13.22 -0.52
CA TRP A 73 2.75 12.59 -1.54
C TRP A 73 3.52 11.44 -2.18
N ILE A 74 2.78 10.47 -2.73
CA ILE A 74 3.32 9.32 -3.45
C ILE A 74 2.46 9.02 -4.68
N GLY A 75 3.11 8.80 -5.81
CA GLY A 75 2.50 8.27 -7.03
C GLY A 75 3.14 6.94 -7.38
N SER A 76 2.37 5.99 -7.89
CA SER A 76 2.85 4.66 -8.23
C SER A 76 2.29 4.13 -9.54
N VAL A 77 3.05 3.22 -10.15
CA VAL A 77 2.60 2.38 -11.26
C VAL A 77 2.98 0.94 -10.96
N ASP A 78 2.17 0.00 -11.42
CA ASP A 78 2.42 -1.42 -11.21
C ASP A 78 1.90 -2.28 -12.35
N ALA A 79 2.49 -3.48 -12.46
CA ALA A 79 2.07 -4.53 -13.36
C ALA A 79 2.02 -5.85 -12.58
N THR A 80 0.87 -6.51 -12.57
CA THR A 80 0.65 -7.80 -11.88
C THR A 80 0.40 -8.88 -12.91
N ALA A 81 1.27 -9.89 -12.94
CA ALA A 81 1.07 -11.13 -13.70
C ALA A 81 0.38 -12.16 -12.79
N TRP A 82 -0.78 -12.66 -13.23
CA TRP A 82 -1.56 -13.63 -12.45
C TRP A 82 -1.16 -15.05 -12.81
N LEU A 83 -0.58 -15.75 -11.85
CA LEU A 83 -0.22 -17.18 -11.97
C LEU A 83 -1.42 -18.08 -11.71
N HIS A 84 -2.31 -17.63 -10.86
CA HIS A 84 -3.56 -18.28 -10.49
C HIS A 84 -4.63 -17.24 -10.20
N GLN A 85 -5.91 -17.62 -10.19
CA GLN A 85 -7.01 -16.68 -9.86
C GLN A 85 -6.85 -15.95 -8.52
N TYR A 86 -6.06 -16.50 -7.58
CA TYR A 86 -5.83 -15.96 -6.25
C TYR A 86 -4.41 -15.44 -6.03
N VAL A 87 -3.45 -15.80 -6.89
CA VAL A 87 -2.03 -15.50 -6.67
C VAL A 87 -1.42 -14.85 -7.90
N GLY A 88 -0.73 -13.74 -7.70
CA GLY A 88 0.00 -13.01 -8.74
C GLY A 88 1.37 -12.55 -8.25
N ILE A 89 2.20 -12.19 -9.22
CA ILE A 89 3.47 -11.50 -8.99
C ILE A 89 3.31 -10.09 -9.54
N ARG A 90 3.65 -9.10 -8.72
CA ARG A 90 3.57 -7.67 -9.05
C ARG A 90 4.97 -7.08 -9.11
N ALA A 91 5.25 -6.34 -10.16
CA ALA A 91 6.34 -5.38 -10.18
C ALA A 91 5.76 -3.99 -10.02
N SER A 92 6.31 -3.18 -9.11
CA SER A 92 5.86 -1.81 -8.86
C SER A 92 7.00 -0.83 -8.79
N GLY A 93 6.73 0.41 -9.20
CA GLY A 93 7.60 1.55 -9.03
C GLY A 93 6.81 2.71 -8.45
N SER A 94 7.38 3.42 -7.48
CA SER A 94 6.75 4.60 -6.94
C SER A 94 7.73 5.76 -6.81
N TRP A 95 7.19 6.96 -6.87
CA TRP A 95 7.88 8.20 -6.60
C TRP A 95 7.14 8.97 -5.53
N ALA A 96 7.86 9.33 -4.47
CA ALA A 96 7.34 10.10 -3.37
C ALA A 96 8.21 11.31 -3.10
N GLN A 97 7.61 12.36 -2.60
CA GLN A 97 8.32 13.52 -2.08
C GLN A 97 7.81 13.81 -0.67
N ASP A 98 8.74 13.85 0.26
CA ASP A 98 8.47 14.25 1.64
C ASP A 98 9.54 15.21 2.16
N SER A 99 9.40 15.62 3.41
CA SER A 99 10.35 16.52 4.06
C SER A 99 10.53 16.12 5.52
N ILE A 100 11.76 16.33 6.02
CA ILE A 100 12.04 16.19 7.45
C ILE A 100 11.78 17.54 8.11
N GLY A 101 10.98 17.55 9.19
CA GLY A 101 10.74 18.70 10.03
C GLY A 101 11.34 18.49 11.41
N GLY A 102 12.00 19.51 11.98
CA GLY A 102 12.55 19.45 13.33
C GLY A 102 13.49 20.63 13.62
N ALA A 103 13.78 20.83 14.90
CA ALA A 103 14.59 21.96 15.36
C ALA A 103 16.07 21.82 15.02
N THR A 104 16.57 20.62 14.77
CA THR A 104 18.00 20.30 14.60
C THR A 104 18.50 20.43 13.16
N LEU A 105 17.61 20.39 12.18
CA LEU A 105 17.95 20.57 10.78
C LEU A 105 17.37 21.93 10.32
N SER A 106 18.20 22.95 10.36
CA SER A 106 17.86 24.32 9.91
C SER A 106 17.38 24.30 8.48
N GLY A 107 16.08 24.08 8.29
CA GLY A 107 15.29 24.33 7.12
C GLY A 107 15.71 23.60 5.84
N ARG A 108 14.74 22.92 5.24
CA ARG A 108 14.72 22.53 3.83
C ARG A 108 15.31 21.17 3.47
N GLY A 109 15.09 20.14 4.26
CA GLY A 109 15.26 18.77 3.77
C GLY A 109 14.06 18.31 2.97
N LYS A 110 13.92 18.66 1.69
CA LYS A 110 13.03 17.95 0.78
C LYS A 110 13.80 16.75 0.22
N PHE A 111 13.12 15.61 0.22
CA PHE A 111 13.67 14.35 -0.26
C PHE A 111 12.74 13.77 -1.31
N ASN A 112 13.32 13.31 -2.42
CA ASN A 112 12.64 12.45 -3.37
C ASN A 112 12.99 11.01 -3.03
N LYS A 113 11.96 10.17 -2.90
CA LYS A 113 12.10 8.72 -2.68
C LYS A 113 11.57 8.00 -3.91
N PHE A 114 12.38 7.09 -4.45
CA PHE A 114 11.98 6.18 -5.51
C PHE A 114 12.01 4.77 -4.96
N THR A 115 10.88 4.05 -5.04
CA THR A 115 10.83 2.63 -4.68
C THR A 115 10.60 1.80 -5.92
N TYR A 116 11.18 0.61 -5.95
CA TYR A 116 10.92 -0.41 -6.95
C TYR A 116 10.92 -1.76 -6.26
N ASP A 117 9.83 -2.49 -6.44
CA ASP A 117 9.51 -3.68 -5.66
C ASP A 117 9.10 -4.83 -6.57
N ALA A 118 9.38 -6.05 -6.09
CA ALA A 118 8.78 -7.28 -6.59
C ALA A 118 7.99 -7.93 -5.45
N ASP A 119 6.70 -8.14 -5.69
CA ASP A 119 5.76 -8.54 -4.65
C ASP A 119 4.97 -9.79 -5.06
N VAL A 120 4.55 -10.56 -4.07
CA VAL A 120 3.48 -11.54 -4.20
C VAL A 120 2.17 -10.89 -3.80
N VAL A 121 1.14 -11.07 -4.62
CA VAL A 121 -0.22 -10.58 -4.37
C VAL A 121 -1.14 -11.78 -4.17
N LEU A 122 -1.84 -11.78 -3.05
CA LEU A 122 -2.89 -12.76 -2.73
C LEU A 122 -4.24 -12.04 -2.78
N ARG A 123 -5.16 -12.45 -3.65
CA ARG A 123 -6.47 -11.82 -3.81
C ARG A 123 -7.61 -12.80 -3.62
N TYR A 124 -8.76 -12.30 -3.19
CA TYR A 124 -9.98 -13.10 -3.08
C TYR A 124 -11.17 -12.40 -3.76
N PRO A 125 -11.42 -12.67 -5.06
CA PRO A 125 -12.54 -12.06 -5.79
C PRO A 125 -13.89 -12.53 -5.26
N THR A 126 -14.79 -11.58 -4.99
CA THR A 126 -16.16 -11.84 -4.53
C THR A 126 -17.13 -11.02 -5.36
N SER A 127 -18.16 -11.65 -5.93
CA SER A 127 -19.18 -10.94 -6.70
C SER A 127 -19.97 -9.97 -5.83
N ALA A 128 -20.15 -8.74 -6.30
CA ALA A 128 -20.89 -7.69 -5.61
C ALA A 128 -21.68 -6.83 -6.61
N GLY A 129 -22.98 -7.10 -6.73
CA GLY A 129 -23.84 -6.41 -7.68
C GLY A 129 -23.38 -6.64 -9.13
N SER A 130 -23.16 -5.56 -9.88
CA SER A 130 -22.68 -5.61 -11.28
C SER A 130 -21.15 -5.74 -11.41
N GLY A 131 -20.43 -5.75 -10.30
CA GLY A 131 -18.97 -5.79 -10.25
C GLY A 131 -18.43 -6.90 -9.37
N THR A 132 -17.13 -6.84 -9.11
CA THR A 132 -16.41 -7.77 -8.24
C THR A 132 -15.62 -6.96 -7.22
N VAL A 133 -15.83 -7.25 -5.93
CA VAL A 133 -14.99 -6.75 -4.83
C VAL A 133 -13.85 -7.73 -4.63
N ILE A 134 -12.63 -7.21 -4.59
CA ILE A 134 -11.40 -8.00 -4.54
C ILE A 134 -10.53 -7.48 -3.39
N PRO A 135 -10.72 -7.98 -2.17
CA PRO A 135 -9.72 -7.79 -1.11
C PRO A 135 -8.43 -8.51 -1.49
N TYR A 136 -7.28 -7.91 -1.16
CA TYR A 136 -5.99 -8.50 -1.42
C TYR A 136 -4.95 -8.10 -0.37
N LEU A 137 -3.94 -8.97 -0.26
CA LEU A 137 -2.73 -8.73 0.49
C LEU A 137 -1.56 -8.66 -0.49
N VAL A 138 -0.58 -7.85 -0.18
CA VAL A 138 0.64 -7.71 -0.96
C VAL A 138 1.83 -7.74 -0.01
N GLY A 139 2.91 -8.37 -0.45
CA GLY A 139 4.15 -8.38 0.31
C GLY A 139 5.31 -8.80 -0.55
N GLY A 140 6.45 -8.16 -0.33
CA GLY A 140 7.62 -8.40 -1.13
C GLY A 140 8.84 -7.63 -0.67
N ALA A 141 9.75 -7.44 -1.60
CA ALA A 141 11.00 -6.75 -1.34
C ALA A 141 11.47 -6.00 -2.59
N GLY A 142 12.30 -5.01 -2.33
CA GLY A 142 12.85 -4.18 -3.39
C GLY A 142 13.92 -3.25 -2.86
N ALA A 143 13.97 -2.06 -3.41
CA ALA A 143 14.89 -1.04 -2.95
C ALA A 143 14.22 0.33 -2.93
N ILE A 144 14.69 1.15 -2.00
CA ILE A 144 14.34 2.56 -1.88
C ILE A 144 15.57 3.41 -2.16
N SER A 145 15.47 4.30 -3.13
CA SER A 145 16.49 5.30 -3.45
C SER A 145 16.04 6.66 -2.95
N VAL A 146 16.81 7.26 -2.08
CA VAL A 146 16.53 8.57 -1.48
C VAL A 146 17.50 9.59 -2.05
N HIS A 147 16.97 10.66 -2.63
CA HIS A 147 17.71 11.78 -3.17
C HIS A 147 17.38 13.05 -2.38
N GLN A 148 18.40 13.67 -1.80
CA GLN A 148 18.24 14.94 -1.09
C GLN A 148 18.27 16.11 -2.08
N LEU A 149 17.20 16.89 -2.14
CA LEU A 149 17.14 18.08 -2.99
C LEU A 149 18.03 19.20 -2.41
N GLY A 150 18.97 19.65 -3.25
CA GLY A 150 19.94 20.71 -2.84
C GLY A 150 21.24 20.18 -2.26
N ALA A 151 21.42 18.87 -2.18
CA ALA A 151 22.71 18.21 -1.96
C ALA A 151 22.85 17.12 -3.02
N ASP A 152 24.01 17.00 -3.64
CA ASP A 152 24.28 15.99 -4.67
C ASP A 152 24.53 14.61 -4.02
N SER A 153 23.54 14.15 -3.26
CA SER A 153 23.63 12.92 -2.47
C SER A 153 22.41 12.03 -2.73
N THR A 154 22.68 10.86 -3.29
CA THR A 154 21.69 9.79 -3.47
C THR A 154 22.19 8.52 -2.80
N TRP A 155 21.30 7.80 -2.11
CA TRP A 155 21.61 6.50 -1.55
C TRP A 155 20.45 5.54 -1.75
N THR A 156 20.80 4.27 -1.93
CA THR A 156 19.84 3.20 -2.14
C THR A 156 19.96 2.18 -1.00
N LYS A 157 18.82 1.73 -0.48
CA LYS A 157 18.71 0.73 0.56
C LYS A 157 17.76 -0.37 0.14
N PHE A 158 18.03 -1.59 0.58
CA PHE A 158 17.07 -2.67 0.51
C PHE A 158 15.87 -2.35 1.39
N ALA A 159 14.67 -2.62 0.89
CA ALA A 159 13.42 -2.43 1.60
C ALA A 159 12.54 -3.66 1.45
N GLY A 160 11.97 -4.12 2.54
CA GLY A 160 10.82 -5.02 2.53
C GLY A 160 9.53 -4.20 2.48
N ASN A 161 8.45 -4.79 1.99
CA ASN A 161 7.15 -4.16 2.05
C ASN A 161 6.04 -5.17 2.32
N PHE A 162 4.97 -4.72 2.95
CA PHE A 162 3.73 -5.48 3.08
C PHE A 162 2.54 -4.53 3.14
N GLY A 163 1.38 -5.00 2.69
CA GLY A 163 0.20 -4.16 2.64
C GLY A 163 -1.08 -4.94 2.38
N ALA A 164 -2.16 -4.20 2.38
CA ALA A 164 -3.48 -4.71 2.05
C ALA A 164 -4.25 -3.68 1.23
N GLY A 165 -5.17 -4.16 0.42
CA GLY A 165 -6.00 -3.29 -0.39
C GLY A 165 -7.35 -3.91 -0.71
N LEU A 166 -8.18 -3.06 -1.28
CA LEU A 166 -9.49 -3.41 -1.79
C LEU A 166 -9.62 -2.85 -3.18
N GLU A 167 -9.99 -3.69 -4.14
CA GLU A 167 -10.31 -3.28 -5.50
C GLU A 167 -11.80 -3.55 -5.78
N TYR A 168 -12.47 -2.60 -6.40
CA TYR A 168 -13.77 -2.81 -7.00
C TYR A 168 -13.62 -2.77 -8.52
N ARG A 169 -13.98 -3.89 -9.17
CA ARG A 169 -13.79 -4.09 -10.60
C ARG A 169 -15.11 -4.19 -11.33
N PHE A 170 -15.20 -3.50 -12.46
CA PHE A 170 -16.30 -3.53 -13.40
C PHE A 170 -15.74 -3.78 -14.82
N GLY A 171 -15.96 -4.98 -15.32
CA GLY A 171 -15.34 -5.42 -16.56
C GLY A 171 -13.81 -5.49 -16.45
N ARG A 172 -13.12 -4.76 -17.33
CA ARG A 172 -11.66 -4.68 -17.33
C ARG A 172 -11.09 -3.56 -16.46
N LEU A 173 -11.93 -2.62 -16.06
CA LEU A 173 -11.53 -1.47 -15.25
C LEU A 173 -11.77 -1.76 -13.77
N GLY A 174 -10.87 -1.27 -12.92
CA GLY A 174 -11.03 -1.30 -11.48
C GLY A 174 -10.62 0.00 -10.83
N ILE A 175 -11.19 0.27 -9.67
CA ILE A 175 -10.74 1.28 -8.73
C ILE A 175 -10.22 0.57 -7.49
N ARG A 176 -9.12 1.05 -6.92
CA ARG A 176 -8.53 0.42 -5.74
C ARG A 176 -8.13 1.43 -4.69
N ALA A 177 -8.13 0.95 -3.43
CA ALA A 177 -7.47 1.60 -2.31
C ALA A 177 -6.47 0.62 -1.71
N GLU A 178 -5.25 1.07 -1.43
CA GLU A 178 -4.15 0.25 -0.89
C GLU A 178 -3.45 1.00 0.23
N GLY A 179 -3.18 0.30 1.34
CA GLY A 179 -2.27 0.72 2.38
C GLY A 179 -1.05 -0.18 2.39
N ARG A 180 0.16 0.38 2.42
CA ARG A 180 1.43 -0.35 2.37
C ARG A 180 2.42 0.22 3.36
N ASP A 181 3.16 -0.64 4.04
CA ASP A 181 4.30 -0.28 4.90
C ASP A 181 5.60 -0.70 4.22
N TYR A 182 6.51 0.24 4.06
CA TYR A 182 7.86 0.02 3.58
C TYR A 182 8.82 0.03 4.76
N VAL A 183 9.53 -1.09 4.95
CA VAL A 183 10.45 -1.29 6.08
C VAL A 183 11.88 -1.33 5.55
N TYR A 184 12.71 -0.42 5.99
CA TYR A 184 14.11 -0.34 5.60
C TYR A 184 15.01 0.16 6.73
N LYS A 185 16.31 -0.09 6.60
CA LYS A 185 17.30 0.37 7.56
C LYS A 185 17.81 1.76 7.18
N PHE A 186 17.63 2.72 8.08
CA PHE A 186 18.18 4.07 7.96
C PHE A 186 19.41 4.20 8.87
N ASP A 187 20.61 4.27 8.25
CA ASP A 187 21.91 4.29 8.92
C ASP A 187 22.73 5.53 8.55
N ARG A 188 22.11 6.70 8.53
CA ARG A 188 22.72 7.97 8.16
C ARG A 188 22.54 9.05 9.21
N TYR A 189 23.42 10.07 9.16
CA TYR A 189 23.40 11.23 10.07
C TYR A 189 23.51 10.87 11.56
N GLY A 190 24.18 9.76 11.88
CA GLY A 190 24.29 9.25 13.24
C GLY A 190 23.10 8.45 13.75
N PHE A 191 22.10 8.21 12.88
CA PHE A 191 20.95 7.36 13.18
C PHE A 191 21.23 5.94 12.65
N ASP A 192 20.93 4.93 13.45
CA ASP A 192 20.89 3.51 13.05
C ASP A 192 19.56 2.91 13.51
N LYS A 193 18.53 3.06 12.70
CA LYS A 193 17.15 2.66 13.03
C LYS A 193 16.45 2.01 11.86
N THR A 194 15.55 1.08 12.18
CA THR A 194 14.57 0.58 11.22
C THR A 194 13.49 1.64 11.04
N GLN A 195 13.25 2.05 9.80
CA GLN A 195 12.22 2.98 9.41
C GLN A 195 11.01 2.25 8.83
N HIS A 196 9.85 2.79 9.11
CA HIS A 196 8.58 2.39 8.57
C HIS A 196 7.96 3.59 7.84
N ASP A 197 7.80 3.47 6.54
CA ASP A 197 7.13 4.46 5.71
C ASP A 197 5.77 3.92 5.29
N ILE A 198 4.71 4.48 5.87
CA ILE A 198 3.33 4.07 5.58
C ILE A 198 2.81 4.89 4.41
N ALA A 199 2.48 4.19 3.31
CA ALA A 199 1.82 4.75 2.15
C ALA A 199 0.34 4.35 2.14
N TRP A 200 -0.54 5.28 1.72
CA TRP A 200 -1.94 5.01 1.43
C TRP A 200 -2.28 5.66 0.10
N GLN A 201 -2.88 4.89 -0.79
CA GLN A 201 -3.10 5.30 -2.18
C GLN A 201 -4.49 4.89 -2.66
N GLY A 202 -5.11 5.78 -3.44
CA GLY A 202 -6.21 5.46 -4.33
C GLY A 202 -5.69 5.28 -5.74
N GLY A 203 -6.31 4.42 -6.55
CA GLY A 203 -5.81 4.15 -7.88
C GLY A 203 -6.81 3.51 -8.82
N VAL A 204 -6.38 3.32 -10.05
CA VAL A 204 -7.12 2.64 -11.11
C VAL A 204 -6.34 1.45 -11.64
N THR A 205 -7.05 0.45 -12.11
CA THR A 205 -6.48 -0.76 -12.69
C THR A 205 -7.14 -1.11 -14.01
N VAL A 206 -6.39 -1.74 -14.90
CA VAL A 206 -6.88 -2.31 -16.17
C VAL A 206 -6.39 -3.74 -16.27
N SER A 207 -7.31 -4.69 -16.47
CA SER A 207 -7.03 -6.13 -16.56
C SER A 207 -7.22 -6.67 -17.98
N PHE A 208 -6.32 -7.59 -18.36
CA PHE A 208 -6.23 -8.20 -19.69
C PHE A 208 -6.22 -9.73 -19.63
#